data_bc2537ea879ea483b7573fec366105ca
#
_entry.id   bc2537ea879ea483b7573fec366105ca
#
_cell.length_a   1.000
_cell.length_b   1.000
_cell.length_c   1.000
_cell.angle_alpha   90.00
_cell.angle_beta   90.00
_cell.angle_gamma   90.00
#
_symmetry.space_group_name_H-M   'P 1'
#
loop_
_entity.id
_entity.type
_entity.pdbx_description
1 polymer ?
#
loop_
_entity_poly.entity_id
_entity_poly.type
_entity_poly.pdbx_seq_one_letter_code
_entity_poly.pdbx_strand_id
1 'polypeptide(L)'
;MRNSQPLASKLKEILPFFYGWVVVAASGTAVFARMAPNITTLTIFILPLSEEFGWSRTLISGSVSAGALAALVLSPAVGWCIDRFGARPVLVISVLILGITMTSMAWATVPLTFYVAFALARVVFHTSAPIGASTVSARWFITKRGRAIGIIFFWGAIGGLVFTMLSAQMIDHFGMKAAWISIGLVVFGVSLAPCLFLVVERPEDMGLLPDNTHPTRDEEYPKRAKVMAVSSDEESWSLAEAMKTKAFWILFFMGMAMFCVNTGTNVHIGAYYRDQGLTLTFAAVAISFSWLVAAFGSVVWGWVLEKMQARRAYSVVFVILGVSTLYLLTVDNAAKALVAAGLIGAVSSGSNVIISILYADYYGRNSLGRIRGVSETGVLVGQAVGPLLAGILFDSRGTYSFVFILFGGLALACSLLVLTARPPVRPSPVSLGQTYLT
;
A
#
# COMPACT_ATOMS: atom_id res chain seq x y z
N MET A 1 -6.32 8.02 -29.69
CA MET A 1 -7.79 7.82 -29.68
C MET A 1 -8.26 8.04 -28.24
N ARG A 2 -8.94 9.17 -27.97
CA ARG A 2 -9.59 9.45 -26.68
C ARG A 2 -10.78 8.51 -26.55
N ASN A 3 -10.63 7.44 -25.78
CA ASN A 3 -11.76 6.57 -25.43
C ASN A 3 -12.64 7.34 -24.43
N SER A 4 -13.63 8.08 -24.96
CA SER A 4 -14.74 8.57 -24.17
C SER A 4 -15.46 7.35 -23.59
N GLN A 5 -15.41 7.20 -22.25
CA GLN A 5 -16.19 6.15 -21.57
C GLN A 5 -17.62 6.66 -21.45
N PRO A 6 -18.58 6.09 -22.20
CA PRO A 6 -19.94 6.64 -22.23
C PRO A 6 -20.62 6.58 -20.86
N LEU A 7 -20.29 5.56 -20.04
CA LEU A 7 -20.83 5.44 -18.69
C LEU A 7 -20.25 6.48 -17.73
N ALA A 8 -18.95 6.71 -17.76
CA ALA A 8 -18.28 7.69 -16.92
C ALA A 8 -18.73 9.11 -17.26
N SER A 9 -18.89 9.43 -18.55
CA SER A 9 -19.40 10.73 -19.00
C SER A 9 -20.84 10.99 -18.55
N LYS A 10 -21.72 10.00 -18.66
CA LYS A 10 -23.12 10.11 -18.18
C LYS A 10 -23.17 10.28 -16.66
N LEU A 11 -22.37 9.49 -15.91
CA LEU A 11 -22.33 9.60 -14.46
C LEU A 11 -21.80 10.97 -13.99
N LYS A 12 -20.84 11.56 -14.69
CA LYS A 12 -20.34 12.92 -14.40
C LYS A 12 -21.47 13.95 -14.43
N GLU A 13 -22.41 13.83 -15.39
CA GLU A 13 -23.53 14.78 -15.55
C GLU A 13 -24.61 14.62 -14.48
N ILE A 14 -24.78 13.41 -13.96
CA ILE A 14 -25.86 13.07 -13.00
C ILE A 14 -25.41 13.30 -11.56
N LEU A 15 -24.11 13.10 -11.26
CA LEU A 15 -23.61 13.15 -9.88
C LEU A 15 -23.48 14.59 -9.36
N PRO A 16 -23.99 14.87 -8.15
CA PRO A 16 -23.92 16.21 -7.54
C PRO A 16 -22.53 16.53 -6.95
N PHE A 17 -21.55 15.63 -7.07
CA PHE A 17 -20.21 15.77 -6.52
C PHE A 17 -19.13 15.48 -7.56
N PHE A 18 -17.89 15.86 -7.24
CA PHE A 18 -16.74 15.70 -8.12
C PHE A 18 -16.48 14.24 -8.48
N TYR A 19 -16.43 13.92 -9.79
CA TYR A 19 -16.25 12.57 -10.30
C TYR A 19 -14.95 11.89 -9.82
N GLY A 20 -13.94 12.66 -9.43
CA GLY A 20 -12.72 12.14 -8.84
C GLY A 20 -12.94 11.20 -7.65
N TRP A 21 -14.00 11.40 -6.86
CA TRP A 21 -14.34 10.50 -5.76
C TRP A 21 -14.86 9.14 -6.24
N VAL A 22 -15.52 9.08 -7.40
CA VAL A 22 -15.91 7.83 -8.04
C VAL A 22 -14.67 7.06 -8.50
N VAL A 23 -13.69 7.77 -9.08
CA VAL A 23 -12.41 7.16 -9.48
C VAL A 23 -11.65 6.62 -8.28
N VAL A 24 -11.63 7.34 -7.16
CA VAL A 24 -11.03 6.87 -5.89
C VAL A 24 -11.72 5.61 -5.37
N ALA A 25 -13.05 5.61 -5.32
CA ALA A 25 -13.82 4.43 -4.89
C ALA A 25 -13.56 3.24 -5.82
N ALA A 26 -13.63 3.45 -7.13
CA ALA A 26 -13.43 2.40 -8.14
C ALA A 26 -12.00 1.84 -8.12
N SER A 27 -10.96 2.68 -8.02
CA SER A 27 -9.58 2.21 -7.91
C SER A 27 -9.30 1.58 -6.53
N GLY A 28 -10.00 2.02 -5.50
CA GLY A 28 -9.98 1.42 -4.16
C GLY A 28 -10.44 -0.04 -4.16
N THR A 29 -11.40 -0.42 -5.03
CA THR A 29 -11.82 -1.82 -5.14
C THR A 29 -10.70 -2.75 -5.62
N ALA A 30 -9.74 -2.28 -6.41
CA ALA A 30 -8.55 -3.06 -6.75
C ALA A 30 -7.65 -3.27 -5.53
N VAL A 31 -7.58 -2.28 -4.64
CA VAL A 31 -6.83 -2.39 -3.37
C VAL A 31 -7.57 -3.27 -2.35
N PHE A 32 -8.89 -3.33 -2.40
CA PHE A 32 -9.69 -4.35 -1.72
C PHE A 32 -9.33 -5.74 -2.25
N ALA A 33 -9.43 -5.95 -3.56
CA ALA A 33 -9.19 -7.25 -4.21
C ALA A 33 -7.78 -7.79 -3.95
N ARG A 34 -6.74 -6.92 -3.91
CA ARG A 34 -5.37 -7.35 -3.65
C ARG A 34 -5.20 -8.07 -2.32
N MET A 35 -6.11 -7.87 -1.37
CA MET A 35 -6.02 -8.50 -0.06
C MET A 35 -6.40 -9.98 -0.08
N ALA A 36 -6.93 -10.50 -1.20
CA ALA A 36 -7.22 -11.92 -1.37
C ALA A 36 -5.98 -12.83 -1.11
N PRO A 37 -4.79 -12.60 -1.68
CA PRO A 37 -3.58 -13.38 -1.40
C PRO A 37 -2.80 -12.87 -0.16
N ASN A 38 -3.46 -12.26 0.81
CA ASN A 38 -2.79 -11.82 2.04
C ASN A 38 -2.34 -13.02 2.87
N ILE A 39 -1.28 -12.83 3.65
CA ILE A 39 -0.76 -13.86 4.57
C ILE A 39 -1.85 -14.30 5.56
N THR A 40 -2.63 -13.38 6.11
CA THR A 40 -3.73 -13.70 7.03
C THR A 40 -4.81 -14.58 6.39
N THR A 41 -5.10 -14.39 5.11
CA THR A 41 -6.00 -15.25 4.35
C THR A 41 -5.38 -16.64 4.16
N LEU A 42 -4.11 -16.70 3.75
CA LEU A 42 -3.40 -17.96 3.52
C LEU A 42 -3.28 -18.80 4.79
N THR A 43 -3.10 -18.19 5.97
CA THR A 43 -2.98 -18.94 7.23
C THR A 43 -4.18 -19.85 7.52
N ILE A 44 -5.38 -19.46 7.05
CA ILE A 44 -6.61 -20.25 7.18
C ILE A 44 -6.57 -21.50 6.32
N PHE A 45 -5.87 -21.44 5.16
CA PHE A 45 -5.74 -22.57 4.23
C PHE A 45 -4.60 -23.52 4.58
N ILE A 46 -3.68 -23.16 5.50
CA ILE A 46 -2.50 -24.00 5.81
C ILE A 46 -2.91 -25.39 6.28
N LEU A 47 -3.83 -25.49 7.23
CA LEU A 47 -4.27 -26.77 7.77
C LEU A 47 -5.04 -27.60 6.73
N PRO A 48 -6.05 -27.07 6.03
CA PRO A 48 -6.75 -27.79 4.96
C PRO A 48 -5.81 -28.29 3.84
N LEU A 49 -4.84 -27.47 3.40
CA LEU A 49 -3.86 -27.86 2.39
C LEU A 49 -2.93 -28.99 2.89
N SER A 50 -2.55 -28.94 4.18
CA SER A 50 -1.71 -29.96 4.79
C SER A 50 -2.47 -31.29 4.95
N GLU A 51 -3.74 -31.25 5.30
CA GLU A 51 -4.59 -32.44 5.48
C GLU A 51 -4.99 -33.08 4.14
N GLU A 52 -5.35 -32.27 3.13
CA GLU A 52 -5.84 -32.78 1.84
C GLU A 52 -4.70 -33.27 0.94
N PHE A 53 -3.54 -32.57 0.92
CA PHE A 53 -2.42 -32.86 0.00
C PHE A 53 -1.15 -33.34 0.68
N GLY A 54 -1.10 -33.42 2.01
CA GLY A 54 0.10 -33.79 2.76
C GLY A 54 1.24 -32.77 2.67
N TRP A 55 0.96 -31.53 2.26
CA TRP A 55 1.98 -30.51 2.10
C TRP A 55 2.49 -30.00 3.44
N SER A 56 3.81 -29.88 3.57
CA SER A 56 4.39 -29.29 4.78
C SER A 56 4.05 -27.81 4.92
N ARG A 57 3.93 -27.35 6.15
CA ARG A 57 3.72 -25.91 6.41
C ARG A 57 4.82 -25.04 5.81
N THR A 58 6.05 -25.53 5.80
CA THR A 58 7.21 -24.86 5.17
C THR A 58 7.00 -24.71 3.66
N LEU A 59 6.50 -25.75 2.98
CA LEU A 59 6.18 -25.68 1.56
C LEU A 59 5.11 -24.61 1.29
N ILE A 60 4.01 -24.63 2.04
CA ILE A 60 2.92 -23.66 1.87
C ILE A 60 3.42 -22.23 2.12
N SER A 61 4.14 -22.00 3.22
CA SER A 61 4.69 -20.67 3.55
C SER A 61 5.76 -20.21 2.56
N GLY A 62 6.49 -21.11 1.94
CA GLY A 62 7.47 -20.82 0.89
C GLY A 62 6.88 -20.12 -0.33
N SER A 63 5.57 -20.33 -0.62
CA SER A 63 4.86 -19.62 -1.69
C SER A 63 4.77 -18.10 -1.44
N VAL A 64 4.69 -17.70 -0.17
CA VAL A 64 4.70 -16.27 0.22
C VAL A 64 6.05 -15.65 -0.10
N SER A 65 7.14 -16.35 0.22
CA SER A 65 8.51 -15.89 -0.07
C SER A 65 8.78 -15.83 -1.57
N ALA A 66 8.36 -16.85 -2.32
CA ALA A 66 8.46 -16.86 -3.77
C ALA A 66 7.70 -15.68 -4.40
N GLY A 67 6.49 -15.40 -3.90
CA GLY A 67 5.69 -14.26 -4.34
C GLY A 67 6.33 -12.90 -4.02
N ALA A 68 6.96 -12.77 -2.85
CA ALA A 68 7.69 -11.55 -2.49
C ALA A 68 8.93 -11.32 -3.36
N LEU A 69 9.69 -12.39 -3.67
CA LEU A 69 10.82 -12.33 -4.60
C LEU A 69 10.39 -11.97 -6.02
N ALA A 70 9.30 -12.58 -6.51
CA ALA A 70 8.73 -12.23 -7.81
C ALA A 70 8.30 -10.76 -7.86
N ALA A 71 7.64 -10.27 -6.80
CA ALA A 71 7.24 -8.87 -6.69
C ALA A 71 8.45 -7.91 -6.65
N LEU A 72 9.52 -8.29 -5.94
CA LEU A 72 10.77 -7.53 -5.88
C LEU A 72 11.35 -7.28 -7.27
N VAL A 73 11.44 -8.35 -8.08
CA VAL A 73 11.99 -8.27 -9.44
C VAL A 73 11.07 -7.53 -10.40
N LEU A 74 9.75 -7.76 -10.30
CA LEU A 74 8.78 -7.23 -11.26
C LEU A 74 8.26 -5.82 -10.92
N SER A 75 8.49 -5.32 -9.69
CA SER A 75 7.97 -4.01 -9.26
C SER A 75 8.40 -2.84 -10.15
N PRO A 76 9.66 -2.70 -10.59
CA PRO A 76 10.06 -1.62 -11.50
C PRO A 76 9.39 -1.73 -12.87
N ALA A 77 9.22 -2.96 -13.39
CA ALA A 77 8.57 -3.20 -14.67
C ALA A 77 7.07 -2.84 -14.61
N VAL A 78 6.39 -3.22 -13.52
CA VAL A 78 4.99 -2.85 -13.29
C VAL A 78 4.84 -1.34 -13.19
N GLY A 79 5.73 -0.66 -12.47
CA GLY A 79 5.76 0.80 -12.40
C GLY A 79 5.91 1.45 -13.77
N TRP A 80 6.79 0.90 -14.62
CA TRP A 80 6.94 1.33 -16.02
C TRP A 80 5.67 1.11 -16.85
N CYS A 81 5.00 -0.04 -16.69
CA CYS A 81 3.73 -0.31 -17.35
C CYS A 81 2.64 0.71 -16.98
N ILE A 82 2.55 1.10 -15.69
CA ILE A 82 1.60 2.11 -15.22
C ILE A 82 1.83 3.46 -15.89
N ASP A 83 3.10 3.89 -16.01
CA ASP A 83 3.42 5.18 -16.63
C ASP A 83 3.24 5.17 -18.16
N ARG A 84 3.53 4.02 -18.83
CA ARG A 84 3.45 3.91 -20.28
C ARG A 84 2.06 3.66 -20.80
N PHE A 85 1.32 2.75 -20.19
CA PHE A 85 0.01 2.30 -20.65
C PHE A 85 -1.15 2.94 -19.91
N GLY A 86 -0.85 3.60 -18.78
CA GLY A 86 -1.83 4.12 -17.85
C GLY A 86 -2.15 3.17 -16.72
N ALA A 87 -2.65 3.71 -15.62
CA ALA A 87 -2.98 2.92 -14.44
C ALA A 87 -4.27 2.10 -14.62
N ARG A 88 -5.26 2.59 -15.39
CA ARG A 88 -6.53 1.88 -15.61
C ARG A 88 -6.35 0.50 -16.21
N PRO A 89 -5.70 0.31 -17.39
CA PRO A 89 -5.53 -1.04 -17.95
C PRO A 89 -4.70 -1.93 -17.02
N VAL A 90 -3.72 -1.39 -16.32
CA VAL A 90 -2.93 -2.16 -15.34
C VAL A 90 -3.79 -2.63 -14.16
N LEU A 91 -4.69 -1.78 -13.64
CA LEU A 91 -5.63 -2.18 -12.58
C LEU A 91 -6.62 -3.25 -13.05
N VAL A 92 -7.16 -3.12 -14.26
CA VAL A 92 -8.06 -4.14 -14.85
C VAL A 92 -7.35 -5.49 -14.99
N ILE A 93 -6.15 -5.49 -15.58
CA ILE A 93 -5.32 -6.70 -15.72
C ILE A 93 -4.99 -7.29 -14.35
N SER A 94 -4.69 -6.44 -13.36
CA SER A 94 -4.43 -6.88 -11.99
C SER A 94 -5.61 -7.60 -11.36
N VAL A 95 -6.82 -7.07 -11.51
CA VAL A 95 -8.05 -7.71 -11.02
C VAL A 95 -8.31 -9.02 -11.74
N LEU A 96 -8.07 -9.08 -13.06
CA LEU A 96 -8.19 -10.33 -13.84
C LEU A 96 -7.18 -11.37 -13.35
N ILE A 97 -5.90 -11.01 -13.18
CA ILE A 97 -4.88 -11.91 -12.64
C ILE A 97 -5.30 -12.42 -11.25
N LEU A 98 -5.72 -11.54 -10.35
CA LEU A 98 -6.15 -11.92 -9.01
C LEU A 98 -7.35 -12.88 -9.04
N GLY A 99 -8.40 -12.54 -9.78
CA GLY A 99 -9.58 -13.37 -9.84
C GLY A 99 -9.28 -14.75 -10.44
N ILE A 100 -8.52 -14.80 -11.55
CA ILE A 100 -8.13 -16.05 -12.20
C ILE A 100 -7.23 -16.88 -11.26
N THR A 101 -6.18 -16.28 -10.68
CA THR A 101 -5.25 -17.02 -9.82
C THR A 101 -5.94 -17.53 -8.55
N MET A 102 -6.76 -16.71 -7.89
CA MET A 102 -7.49 -17.16 -6.70
C MET A 102 -8.47 -18.28 -7.01
N THR A 103 -9.22 -18.17 -8.12
CA THR A 103 -10.13 -19.23 -8.54
C THR A 103 -9.37 -20.51 -8.94
N SER A 104 -8.22 -20.38 -9.64
CA SER A 104 -7.42 -21.54 -10.07
C SER A 104 -6.82 -22.33 -8.91
N MET A 105 -6.66 -21.72 -7.72
CA MET A 105 -6.22 -22.42 -6.51
C MET A 105 -7.14 -23.61 -6.15
N ALA A 106 -8.41 -23.56 -6.50
CA ALA A 106 -9.37 -24.66 -6.29
C ALA A 106 -8.94 -25.97 -6.98
N TRP A 107 -8.09 -25.89 -7.99
CA TRP A 107 -7.58 -27.04 -8.77
C TRP A 107 -6.06 -27.19 -8.66
N ALA A 108 -5.40 -26.47 -7.77
CA ALA A 108 -3.96 -26.53 -7.56
C ALA A 108 -3.60 -27.75 -6.67
N THR A 109 -3.52 -28.93 -7.27
CA THR A 109 -3.17 -30.20 -6.60
C THR A 109 -1.68 -30.45 -6.53
N VAL A 110 -0.86 -29.68 -7.27
CA VAL A 110 0.59 -29.80 -7.33
C VAL A 110 1.24 -28.55 -6.75
N PRO A 111 2.30 -28.67 -5.92
CA PRO A 111 2.98 -27.51 -5.34
C PRO A 111 3.39 -26.43 -6.35
N LEU A 112 3.87 -26.85 -7.53
CA LEU A 112 4.32 -25.90 -8.56
C LEU A 112 3.18 -25.01 -9.06
N THR A 113 2.00 -25.56 -9.32
CA THR A 113 0.83 -24.77 -9.77
C THR A 113 0.37 -23.81 -8.70
N PHE A 114 0.38 -24.24 -7.43
CA PHE A 114 0.10 -23.40 -6.28
C PHE A 114 1.10 -22.23 -6.17
N TYR A 115 2.40 -22.50 -6.28
CA TYR A 115 3.46 -21.48 -6.22
C TYR A 115 3.33 -20.45 -7.33
N VAL A 116 3.13 -20.89 -8.57
CA VAL A 116 3.00 -19.98 -9.72
C VAL A 116 1.78 -19.06 -9.56
N ALA A 117 0.61 -19.64 -9.26
CA ALA A 117 -0.61 -18.86 -9.11
C ALA A 117 -0.51 -17.91 -7.89
N PHE A 118 -0.01 -18.38 -6.75
CA PHE A 118 0.13 -17.55 -5.56
C PHE A 118 1.18 -16.45 -5.76
N ALA A 119 2.31 -16.74 -6.41
CA ALA A 119 3.33 -15.74 -6.72
C ALA A 119 2.80 -14.64 -7.63
N LEU A 120 2.05 -14.97 -8.68
CA LEU A 120 1.41 -13.97 -9.56
C LEU A 120 0.44 -13.08 -8.78
N ALA A 121 -0.38 -13.67 -7.91
CA ALA A 121 -1.29 -12.91 -7.05
C ALA A 121 -0.52 -12.00 -6.08
N ARG A 122 0.61 -12.46 -5.51
CA ARG A 122 1.47 -11.67 -4.61
C ARG A 122 2.18 -10.52 -5.33
N VAL A 123 2.55 -10.68 -6.61
CA VAL A 123 3.04 -9.55 -7.42
C VAL A 123 2.00 -8.44 -7.50
N VAL A 124 0.74 -8.78 -7.79
CA VAL A 124 -0.34 -7.79 -7.82
C VAL A 124 -0.57 -7.17 -6.44
N PHE A 125 -0.53 -7.98 -5.38
CA PHE A 125 -0.67 -7.52 -4.00
C PHE A 125 0.32 -6.40 -3.65
N HIS A 126 1.58 -6.56 -4.02
CA HIS A 126 2.64 -5.62 -3.64
C HIS A 126 2.78 -4.45 -4.62
N THR A 127 2.48 -4.65 -5.91
CA THR A 127 2.90 -3.70 -6.94
C THR A 127 1.72 -3.02 -7.64
N SER A 128 1.07 -3.69 -8.56
CA SER A 128 0.17 -3.05 -9.52
C SER A 128 -1.07 -2.42 -8.90
N ALA A 129 -1.70 -3.08 -7.93
CA ALA A 129 -2.91 -2.54 -7.30
C ALA A 129 -2.62 -1.29 -6.44
N PRO A 130 -1.68 -1.30 -5.46
CA PRO A 130 -1.43 -0.13 -4.64
C PRO A 130 -0.76 1.01 -5.41
N ILE A 131 0.18 0.72 -6.32
CA ILE A 131 0.86 1.74 -7.11
C ILE A 131 -0.12 2.35 -8.13
N GLY A 132 -0.89 1.53 -8.84
CA GLY A 132 -1.85 1.99 -9.83
C GLY A 132 -2.95 2.86 -9.23
N ALA A 133 -3.59 2.41 -8.15
CA ALA A 133 -4.65 3.16 -7.48
C ALA A 133 -4.14 4.49 -6.90
N SER A 134 -2.97 4.50 -6.25
CA SER A 134 -2.37 5.74 -5.72
C SER A 134 -1.95 6.70 -6.83
N THR A 135 -1.46 6.19 -7.97
CA THR A 135 -1.06 7.01 -9.13
C THR A 135 -2.28 7.70 -9.77
N VAL A 136 -3.37 6.96 -10.01
CA VAL A 136 -4.62 7.57 -10.51
C VAL A 136 -5.13 8.63 -9.54
N SER A 137 -5.19 8.31 -8.25
CA SER A 137 -5.66 9.25 -7.24
C SER A 137 -4.80 10.53 -7.21
N ALA A 138 -3.47 10.41 -7.31
CA ALA A 138 -2.57 11.54 -7.33
C ALA A 138 -2.74 12.44 -8.59
N ARG A 139 -3.27 11.88 -9.69
CA ARG A 139 -3.60 12.65 -10.91
C ARG A 139 -4.91 13.43 -10.78
N TRP A 140 -5.87 12.90 -10.04
CA TRP A 140 -7.18 13.53 -9.83
C TRP A 140 -7.21 14.55 -8.70
N PHE A 141 -6.33 14.39 -7.69
CA PHE A 141 -6.31 15.22 -6.50
C PHE A 141 -4.90 15.77 -6.24
N ILE A 142 -4.83 17.08 -5.98
CA ILE A 142 -3.62 17.80 -5.56
C ILE A 142 -3.78 18.20 -4.09
N THR A 143 -4.80 18.98 -3.76
CA THR A 143 -5.04 19.48 -2.39
C THR A 143 -5.67 18.43 -1.49
N LYS A 144 -6.58 17.58 -2.03
CA LYS A 144 -7.28 16.51 -1.31
C LYS A 144 -6.65 15.13 -1.51
N ARG A 145 -5.39 15.08 -1.98
CA ARG A 145 -4.65 13.83 -2.26
C ARG A 145 -4.58 12.92 -1.04
N GLY A 146 -4.41 13.50 0.16
CA GLY A 146 -4.38 12.77 1.42
C GLY A 146 -5.64 11.95 1.66
N ARG A 147 -6.81 12.57 1.63
CA ARG A 147 -8.10 11.88 1.82
C ARG A 147 -8.34 10.83 0.74
N ALA A 148 -8.05 11.17 -0.51
CA ALA A 148 -8.25 10.25 -1.63
C ALA A 148 -7.44 8.97 -1.46
N ILE A 149 -6.15 9.07 -1.11
CA ILE A 149 -5.29 7.91 -0.86
C ILE A 149 -5.70 7.19 0.44
N GLY A 150 -6.11 7.92 1.47
CA GLY A 150 -6.64 7.34 2.71
C GLY A 150 -7.83 6.42 2.46
N ILE A 151 -8.80 6.86 1.62
CA ILE A 151 -9.97 6.06 1.23
C ILE A 151 -9.56 4.82 0.43
N ILE A 152 -8.55 4.91 -0.44
CA ILE A 152 -8.05 3.75 -1.18
C ILE A 152 -7.52 2.68 -0.23
N PHE A 153 -6.74 3.05 0.78
CA PHE A 153 -6.20 2.08 1.75
C PHE A 153 -7.25 1.60 2.77
N PHE A 154 -8.29 2.39 3.04
CA PHE A 154 -9.47 1.92 3.78
C PHE A 154 -10.11 0.71 3.08
N TRP A 155 -10.33 0.77 1.74
CA TRP A 155 -10.79 -0.37 0.96
C TRP A 155 -9.91 -1.61 1.12
N GLY A 156 -8.58 -1.43 1.19
CA GLY A 156 -7.65 -2.52 1.44
C GLY A 156 -7.87 -3.18 2.80
N ALA A 157 -8.02 -2.40 3.86
CA ALA A 157 -8.25 -2.96 5.19
C ALA A 157 -9.59 -3.73 5.28
N ILE A 158 -10.66 -3.20 4.65
CA ILE A 158 -11.94 -3.92 4.51
C ILE A 158 -11.75 -5.23 3.73
N GLY A 159 -10.94 -5.22 2.66
CA GLY A 159 -10.61 -6.45 1.91
C GLY A 159 -9.94 -7.50 2.80
N GLY A 160 -9.00 -7.09 3.66
CA GLY A 160 -8.34 -7.99 4.61
C GLY A 160 -9.34 -8.67 5.55
N LEU A 161 -10.29 -7.91 6.11
CA LEU A 161 -11.35 -8.46 6.95
C LEU A 161 -12.26 -9.42 6.18
N VAL A 162 -12.76 -8.97 5.03
CA VAL A 162 -13.74 -9.73 4.23
C VAL A 162 -13.15 -11.06 3.74
N PHE A 163 -11.96 -11.06 3.15
CA PHE A 163 -11.38 -12.30 2.63
C PHE A 163 -11.00 -13.28 3.72
N THR A 164 -10.55 -12.82 4.87
CA THR A 164 -10.25 -13.68 6.02
C THR A 164 -11.52 -14.36 6.54
N MET A 165 -12.61 -13.60 6.77
CA MET A 165 -13.88 -14.15 7.25
C MET A 165 -14.55 -15.06 6.22
N LEU A 166 -14.57 -14.63 4.94
CA LEU A 166 -15.13 -15.41 3.85
C LEU A 166 -14.42 -16.76 3.72
N SER A 167 -13.08 -16.77 3.78
CA SER A 167 -12.31 -18.01 3.70
C SER A 167 -12.66 -18.98 4.81
N ALA A 168 -12.71 -18.53 6.06
CA ALA A 168 -13.03 -19.37 7.19
C ALA A 168 -14.44 -19.98 7.04
N GLN A 169 -15.46 -19.16 6.78
CA GLN A 169 -16.85 -19.63 6.64
C GLN A 169 -17.03 -20.58 5.46
N MET A 170 -16.38 -20.28 4.31
CA MET A 170 -16.51 -21.14 3.14
C MET A 170 -15.80 -22.49 3.34
N ILE A 171 -14.65 -22.53 4.01
CA ILE A 171 -13.97 -23.78 4.34
C ILE A 171 -14.83 -24.63 5.27
N ASP A 172 -15.38 -24.03 6.34
CA ASP A 172 -16.16 -24.74 7.36
C ASP A 172 -17.46 -25.37 6.80
N HIS A 173 -18.13 -24.67 5.86
CA HIS A 173 -19.43 -25.12 5.36
C HIS A 173 -19.37 -25.83 4.01
N PHE A 174 -18.43 -25.48 3.14
CA PHE A 174 -18.41 -25.92 1.74
C PHE A 174 -17.04 -26.47 1.29
N GLY A 175 -16.06 -26.46 2.17
CA GLY A 175 -14.72 -26.95 1.92
C GLY A 175 -13.81 -26.00 1.16
N MET A 176 -12.54 -26.39 1.06
CA MET A 176 -11.43 -25.53 0.58
C MET A 176 -11.63 -25.06 -0.89
N LYS A 177 -12.13 -25.94 -1.78
CA LYS A 177 -12.37 -25.59 -3.18
C LYS A 177 -13.38 -24.46 -3.33
N ALA A 178 -14.50 -24.55 -2.60
CA ALA A 178 -15.52 -23.52 -2.61
C ALA A 178 -14.97 -22.18 -2.04
N ALA A 179 -14.11 -22.21 -1.06
CA ALA A 179 -13.46 -21.03 -0.51
C ALA A 179 -12.60 -20.31 -1.57
N TRP A 180 -11.76 -21.02 -2.31
CA TRP A 180 -10.95 -20.42 -3.38
C TRP A 180 -11.81 -19.83 -4.50
N ILE A 181 -12.84 -20.55 -4.94
CA ILE A 181 -13.77 -20.07 -5.98
C ILE A 181 -14.49 -18.81 -5.48
N SER A 182 -15.00 -18.81 -4.25
CA SER A 182 -15.73 -17.67 -3.69
C SER A 182 -14.85 -16.41 -3.57
N ILE A 183 -13.59 -16.57 -3.17
CA ILE A 183 -12.60 -15.47 -3.16
C ILE A 183 -12.47 -14.88 -4.57
N GLY A 184 -12.24 -15.71 -5.58
CA GLY A 184 -12.09 -15.26 -6.97
C GLY A 184 -13.36 -14.58 -7.51
N LEU A 185 -14.55 -15.11 -7.19
CA LEU A 185 -15.82 -14.50 -7.58
C LEU A 185 -16.04 -13.14 -6.91
N VAL A 186 -15.70 -12.99 -5.64
CA VAL A 186 -15.77 -11.69 -4.94
C VAL A 186 -14.80 -10.69 -5.55
N VAL A 187 -13.57 -11.11 -5.90
CA VAL A 187 -12.59 -10.26 -6.60
C VAL A 187 -13.17 -9.75 -7.92
N PHE A 188 -13.75 -10.63 -8.75
CA PHE A 188 -14.37 -10.22 -10.01
C PHE A 188 -15.61 -9.35 -9.80
N GLY A 189 -16.53 -9.77 -8.95
CA GLY A 189 -17.82 -9.10 -8.74
C GLY A 189 -17.66 -7.68 -8.17
N VAL A 190 -16.73 -7.49 -7.24
CA VAL A 190 -16.55 -6.20 -6.59
C VAL A 190 -15.65 -5.27 -7.39
N SER A 191 -14.61 -5.79 -8.06
CA SER A 191 -13.53 -4.93 -8.55
C SER A 191 -13.44 -4.80 -10.06
N LEU A 192 -13.88 -5.82 -10.83
CA LEU A 192 -13.69 -5.81 -12.28
C LEU A 192 -14.50 -4.70 -12.97
N ALA A 193 -15.79 -4.63 -12.69
CA ALA A 193 -16.67 -3.64 -13.32
C ALA A 193 -16.30 -2.20 -12.93
N PRO A 194 -16.07 -1.86 -11.65
CA PRO A 194 -15.60 -0.53 -11.29
C PRO A 194 -14.27 -0.15 -11.95
N CYS A 195 -13.27 -1.03 -11.95
CA CYS A 195 -11.98 -0.74 -12.59
C CYS A 195 -12.11 -0.57 -14.11
N LEU A 196 -12.97 -1.36 -14.76
CA LEU A 196 -13.16 -1.33 -16.20
C LEU A 196 -13.96 -0.12 -16.69
N PHE A 197 -15.01 0.28 -15.97
CA PHE A 197 -15.97 1.26 -16.46
C PHE A 197 -15.91 2.62 -15.77
N LEU A 198 -15.38 2.70 -14.52
CA LEU A 198 -15.42 3.92 -13.72
C LEU A 198 -14.06 4.58 -13.55
N VAL A 199 -12.95 3.83 -13.68
CA VAL A 199 -11.61 4.43 -13.56
C VAL A 199 -11.28 5.20 -14.84
N VAL A 200 -11.11 6.50 -14.73
CA VAL A 200 -10.61 7.39 -15.79
C VAL A 200 -9.21 7.87 -15.39
N GLU A 201 -8.28 7.86 -16.35
CA GLU A 201 -6.86 8.07 -16.13
C GLU A 201 -6.54 9.46 -15.58
N ARG A 202 -7.14 10.49 -16.18
CA ARG A 202 -6.91 11.89 -15.85
C ARG A 202 -8.21 12.68 -15.85
N PRO A 203 -8.35 13.69 -14.98
CA PRO A 203 -9.54 14.59 -15.03
C PRO A 203 -9.67 15.32 -16.35
N GLU A 204 -8.54 15.66 -17.00
CA GLU A 204 -8.49 16.35 -18.29
C GLU A 204 -9.13 15.52 -19.42
N ASP A 205 -9.13 14.18 -19.34
CA ASP A 205 -9.81 13.28 -20.30
C ASP A 205 -11.34 13.43 -20.28
N MET A 206 -11.87 14.00 -19.19
CA MET A 206 -13.29 14.31 -19.01
C MET A 206 -13.59 15.82 -19.09
N GLY A 207 -12.60 16.65 -19.44
CA GLY A 207 -12.73 18.11 -19.43
C GLY A 207 -12.89 18.68 -18.02
N LEU A 208 -12.30 18.04 -17.03
CA LEU A 208 -12.27 18.48 -15.64
C LEU A 208 -10.84 18.90 -15.25
N LEU A 209 -10.73 19.71 -14.21
CA LEU A 209 -9.45 20.02 -13.59
C LEU A 209 -9.29 19.24 -12.28
N PRO A 210 -8.05 18.98 -11.84
CA PRO A 210 -7.81 18.36 -10.54
C PRO A 210 -8.50 19.14 -9.42
N ASP A 211 -8.99 18.39 -8.39
CA ASP A 211 -9.75 18.95 -7.25
C ASP A 211 -11.05 19.70 -7.61
N ASN A 212 -11.52 19.64 -8.87
CA ASN A 212 -12.66 20.42 -9.37
C ASN A 212 -12.46 21.94 -9.23
N THR A 213 -11.25 22.41 -9.38
CA THR A 213 -10.97 23.85 -9.31
C THR A 213 -11.56 24.54 -10.54
N HIS A 214 -12.74 25.15 -10.38
CA HIS A 214 -13.28 26.07 -11.40
C HIS A 214 -12.45 27.35 -11.37
N PRO A 215 -12.04 27.88 -12.51
CA PRO A 215 -11.52 29.23 -12.56
C PRO A 215 -12.68 30.18 -12.19
N THR A 216 -12.70 30.63 -10.95
CA THR A 216 -13.62 31.70 -10.53
C THR A 216 -13.24 32.95 -11.30
N ARG A 217 -14.26 33.63 -11.87
CA ARG A 217 -14.19 34.74 -12.83
C ARG A 217 -13.67 36.03 -12.23
N ASP A 218 -13.34 36.09 -10.95
CA ASP A 218 -13.01 37.31 -10.22
C ASP A 218 -11.54 37.38 -9.79
N GLU A 219 -10.85 38.34 -10.41
CA GLU A 219 -9.74 39.22 -9.99
C GLU A 219 -8.40 38.66 -9.41
N GLU A 220 -8.25 37.43 -9.05
CA GLU A 220 -6.93 36.87 -8.61
C GLU A 220 -6.25 36.03 -9.69
N TYR A 221 -6.70 36.14 -10.92
CA TYR A 221 -6.30 35.35 -12.08
C TYR A 221 -4.80 35.40 -12.44
N PRO A 222 -4.04 36.51 -12.29
CA PRO A 222 -2.65 36.52 -12.71
C PRO A 222 -1.72 35.78 -11.74
N LYS A 223 -1.98 35.81 -10.43
CA LYS A 223 -1.11 35.16 -9.44
C LYS A 223 -1.43 33.66 -9.28
N ARG A 224 -2.72 33.30 -9.27
CA ARG A 224 -3.13 31.89 -9.17
C ARG A 224 -3.04 31.15 -10.50
N ALA A 225 -3.29 31.79 -11.64
CA ALA A 225 -3.03 31.20 -12.95
C ALA A 225 -1.52 30.99 -13.18
N LYS A 226 -0.67 31.86 -12.64
CA LYS A 226 0.79 31.67 -12.64
C LYS A 226 1.22 30.55 -11.69
N VAL A 227 0.56 30.39 -10.54
CA VAL A 227 0.73 29.27 -9.62
C VAL A 227 0.12 27.98 -10.19
N MET A 228 -1.01 28.05 -10.92
CA MET A 228 -1.61 26.91 -11.62
C MET A 228 -0.92 26.58 -12.96
N ALA A 229 -0.42 27.56 -13.69
CA ALA A 229 0.45 27.30 -14.85
C ALA A 229 1.81 26.75 -14.40
N VAL A 230 2.33 27.20 -13.27
CA VAL A 230 3.47 26.59 -12.57
C VAL A 230 3.10 25.22 -12.00
N SER A 231 1.82 24.94 -11.67
CA SER A 231 1.36 23.60 -11.26
C SER A 231 0.87 22.72 -12.42
N SER A 232 0.61 23.25 -13.61
CA SER A 232 0.49 22.46 -14.87
C SER A 232 1.85 22.06 -15.41
N ASP A 233 2.90 22.81 -15.09
CA ASP A 233 4.31 22.45 -15.08
C ASP A 233 4.72 21.98 -13.67
N GLU A 234 3.90 21.16 -13.00
CA GLU A 234 4.35 20.40 -11.83
C GLU A 234 5.67 19.74 -12.26
N GLU A 235 6.80 20.21 -11.72
CA GLU A 235 8.14 19.76 -12.12
C GLU A 235 8.19 18.25 -12.05
N SER A 236 7.91 17.60 -13.17
CA SER A 236 7.84 16.16 -13.19
C SER A 236 9.25 15.63 -13.39
N TRP A 237 9.71 14.93 -12.39
CA TRP A 237 11.01 14.27 -12.39
C TRP A 237 10.93 12.96 -13.17
N SER A 238 11.92 12.70 -14.01
CA SER A 238 12.14 11.35 -14.53
C SER A 238 12.71 10.45 -13.43
N LEU A 239 12.59 9.12 -13.58
CA LEU A 239 13.20 8.17 -12.64
C LEU A 239 14.70 8.40 -12.47
N ALA A 240 15.42 8.64 -13.59
CA ALA A 240 16.87 8.86 -13.56
C ALA A 240 17.27 10.13 -12.81
N GLU A 241 16.48 11.20 -12.92
CA GLU A 241 16.68 12.43 -12.15
C GLU A 241 16.35 12.21 -10.67
N ALA A 242 15.22 11.56 -10.37
CA ALA A 242 14.81 11.26 -9.00
C ALA A 242 15.88 10.45 -8.26
N MET A 243 16.44 9.41 -8.89
CA MET A 243 17.50 8.57 -8.31
C MET A 243 18.82 9.32 -8.06
N LYS A 244 19.06 10.46 -8.70
CA LYS A 244 20.23 11.31 -8.42
C LYS A 244 20.05 12.15 -7.16
N THR A 245 18.84 12.26 -6.63
CA THR A 245 18.56 13.08 -5.44
C THR A 245 18.82 12.32 -4.15
N LYS A 246 19.38 13.01 -3.15
CA LYS A 246 19.54 12.45 -1.79
C LYS A 246 18.19 12.07 -1.17
N ALA A 247 17.13 12.84 -1.45
CA ALA A 247 15.79 12.60 -0.94
C ALA A 247 15.24 11.23 -1.35
N PHE A 248 15.45 10.80 -2.61
CA PHE A 248 15.02 9.49 -3.10
C PHE A 248 15.60 8.35 -2.25
N TRP A 249 16.91 8.35 -2.03
CA TRP A 249 17.57 7.29 -1.28
C TRP A 249 17.24 7.32 0.21
N ILE A 250 17.10 8.52 0.80
CA ILE A 250 16.61 8.62 2.17
C ILE A 250 15.22 7.98 2.28
N LEU A 251 14.27 8.35 1.41
CA LEU A 251 12.93 7.79 1.43
C LEU A 251 12.90 6.28 1.12
N PHE A 252 13.76 5.82 0.22
CA PHE A 252 13.93 4.40 -0.08
C PHE A 252 14.35 3.59 1.14
N PHE A 253 15.42 4.02 1.83
CA PHE A 253 15.90 3.35 3.04
C PHE A 253 14.95 3.53 4.22
N MET A 254 14.25 4.67 4.32
CA MET A 254 13.20 4.85 5.33
C MET A 254 12.01 3.91 5.08
N GLY A 255 11.59 3.74 3.84
CA GLY A 255 10.58 2.74 3.49
C GLY A 255 11.02 1.33 3.87
N MET A 256 12.26 0.95 3.54
CA MET A 256 12.84 -0.34 3.91
C MET A 256 12.85 -0.54 5.44
N ALA A 257 13.34 0.44 6.20
CA ALA A 257 13.39 0.36 7.66
C ALA A 257 12.00 0.31 8.30
N MET A 258 11.05 1.14 7.81
CA MET A 258 9.64 1.13 8.26
C MET A 258 9.04 -0.26 8.16
N PHE A 259 9.14 -0.87 6.97
CA PHE A 259 8.54 -2.19 6.75
C PHE A 259 9.36 -3.33 7.34
N CYS A 260 10.66 -3.17 7.55
CA CYS A 260 11.49 -4.12 8.32
C CYS A 260 10.99 -4.22 9.76
N VAL A 261 10.86 -3.10 10.45
CA VAL A 261 10.38 -3.07 11.84
C VAL A 261 8.91 -3.47 11.94
N ASN A 262 8.05 -2.89 11.10
CA ASN A 262 6.60 -3.18 11.15
C ASN A 262 6.30 -4.66 10.88
N THR A 263 6.83 -5.23 9.78
CA THR A 263 6.56 -6.63 9.42
C THR A 263 7.27 -7.59 10.36
N GLY A 264 8.50 -7.28 10.77
CA GLY A 264 9.24 -8.06 11.75
C GLY A 264 8.50 -8.18 13.08
N THR A 265 7.91 -7.09 13.56
CA THR A 265 7.07 -7.11 14.77
C THR A 265 5.76 -7.88 14.54
N ASN A 266 5.05 -7.58 13.45
CA ASN A 266 3.71 -8.16 13.19
C ASN A 266 3.72 -9.67 12.99
N VAL A 267 4.74 -10.23 12.33
CA VAL A 267 4.84 -11.69 12.09
C VAL A 267 5.00 -12.45 13.40
N HIS A 268 5.73 -11.89 14.35
CA HIS A 268 6.03 -12.56 15.63
C HIS A 268 5.05 -12.20 16.76
N ILE A 269 4.15 -11.23 16.56
CA ILE A 269 3.31 -10.69 17.63
C ILE A 269 2.35 -11.74 18.20
N GLY A 270 1.85 -12.65 17.36
CA GLY A 270 0.96 -13.72 17.81
C GLY A 270 1.66 -14.74 18.72
N ALA A 271 2.90 -15.12 18.38
CA ALA A 271 3.73 -15.97 19.22
C ALA A 271 4.09 -15.26 20.52
N TYR A 272 4.47 -13.98 20.43
CA TYR A 272 4.78 -13.17 21.61
C TYR A 272 3.61 -13.08 22.59
N TYR A 273 2.38 -12.85 22.11
CA TYR A 273 1.20 -12.81 23.00
C TYR A 273 0.96 -14.15 23.71
N ARG A 274 1.24 -15.26 23.05
CA ARG A 274 1.17 -16.60 23.69
C ARG A 274 2.25 -16.78 24.75
N ASP A 275 3.48 -16.31 24.52
CA ASP A 275 4.57 -16.35 25.49
C ASP A 275 4.24 -15.52 26.75
N GLN A 276 3.41 -14.48 26.60
CA GLN A 276 2.85 -13.70 27.71
C GLN A 276 1.63 -14.33 28.39
N GLY A 277 1.30 -15.59 28.06
CA GLY A 277 0.17 -16.31 28.69
C GLY A 277 -1.21 -15.94 28.13
N LEU A 278 -1.30 -15.17 27.04
CA LEU A 278 -2.57 -14.84 26.40
C LEU A 278 -3.04 -15.98 25.47
N THR A 279 -4.36 -16.21 25.40
CA THR A 279 -4.92 -17.27 24.58
C THR A 279 -4.74 -16.98 23.08
N LEU A 280 -4.71 -18.04 22.27
CA LEU A 280 -4.63 -17.91 20.81
C LEU A 280 -5.83 -17.12 20.24
N THR A 281 -7.01 -17.35 20.80
CA THR A 281 -8.23 -16.60 20.44
C THR A 281 -8.07 -15.11 20.71
N PHE A 282 -7.50 -14.74 21.86
CA PHE A 282 -7.25 -13.33 22.16
C PHE A 282 -6.21 -12.71 21.23
N ALA A 283 -5.13 -13.43 20.89
CA ALA A 283 -4.13 -12.97 19.92
C ALA A 283 -4.78 -12.68 18.56
N ALA A 284 -5.68 -13.56 18.09
CA ALA A 284 -6.45 -13.33 16.86
C ALA A 284 -7.36 -12.09 16.94
N VAL A 285 -8.03 -11.88 18.09
CA VAL A 285 -8.86 -10.67 18.34
C VAL A 285 -7.99 -9.40 18.29
N ALA A 286 -6.83 -9.39 18.94
CA ALA A 286 -5.92 -8.24 18.94
C ALA A 286 -5.40 -7.91 17.52
N ILE A 287 -5.05 -8.92 16.73
CA ILE A 287 -4.65 -8.74 15.33
C ILE A 287 -5.82 -8.19 14.49
N SER A 288 -7.03 -8.72 14.67
CA SER A 288 -8.22 -8.21 13.97
C SER A 288 -8.54 -6.76 14.37
N PHE A 289 -8.36 -6.41 15.64
CA PHE A 289 -8.50 -5.05 16.12
C PHE A 289 -7.48 -4.10 15.47
N SER A 290 -6.24 -4.55 15.27
CA SER A 290 -5.23 -3.74 14.56
C SER A 290 -5.64 -3.43 13.10
N TRP A 291 -6.26 -4.38 12.40
CA TRP A 291 -6.81 -4.14 11.06
C TRP A 291 -7.97 -3.14 11.07
N LEU A 292 -8.84 -3.21 12.08
CA LEU A 292 -9.93 -2.24 12.23
C LEU A 292 -9.38 -0.83 12.46
N VAL A 293 -8.42 -0.68 13.36
CA VAL A 293 -7.73 0.61 13.58
C VAL A 293 -7.01 1.07 12.33
N ALA A 294 -6.39 0.17 11.56
CA ALA A 294 -5.74 0.51 10.30
C ALA A 294 -6.74 1.01 9.25
N ALA A 295 -7.96 0.45 9.19
CA ALA A 295 -9.00 0.91 8.28
C ALA A 295 -9.35 2.38 8.53
N PHE A 296 -9.78 2.72 9.73
CA PHE A 296 -10.11 4.11 10.08
C PHE A 296 -8.88 5.02 10.13
N GLY A 297 -7.75 4.50 10.60
CA GLY A 297 -6.47 5.20 10.64
C GLY A 297 -6.01 5.70 9.26
N SER A 298 -6.29 4.96 8.18
CA SER A 298 -5.91 5.39 6.83
C SER A 298 -6.63 6.68 6.40
N VAL A 299 -7.90 6.84 6.77
CA VAL A 299 -8.67 8.05 6.51
C VAL A 299 -8.18 9.20 7.40
N VAL A 300 -7.90 8.92 8.67
CA VAL A 300 -7.36 9.93 9.61
C VAL A 300 -6.01 10.44 9.14
N TRP A 301 -5.07 9.56 8.77
CA TRP A 301 -3.78 9.95 8.22
C TRP A 301 -3.92 10.74 6.92
N GLY A 302 -4.87 10.37 6.07
CA GLY A 302 -5.20 11.13 4.87
C GLY A 302 -5.59 12.58 5.18
N TRP A 303 -6.41 12.78 6.19
CA TRP A 303 -6.81 14.12 6.64
C TRP A 303 -5.66 14.89 7.33
N VAL A 304 -4.82 14.21 8.13
CA VAL A 304 -3.64 14.81 8.75
C VAL A 304 -2.68 15.35 7.69
N LEU A 305 -2.50 14.62 6.58
CA LEU A 305 -1.58 14.99 5.50
C LEU A 305 -2.04 16.21 4.68
N GLU A 306 -3.31 16.60 4.77
CA GLU A 306 -3.76 17.86 4.18
C GLU A 306 -3.34 19.09 5.01
N LYS A 307 -3.02 18.87 6.30
CA LYS A 307 -2.66 19.94 7.23
C LYS A 307 -1.18 19.94 7.63
N MET A 308 -0.49 18.82 7.42
CA MET A 308 0.89 18.63 7.84
C MET A 308 1.76 18.14 6.69
N GLN A 309 2.98 18.63 6.60
CA GLN A 309 3.96 18.15 5.61
C GLN A 309 4.17 16.65 5.74
N ALA A 310 4.12 15.93 4.61
CA ALA A 310 4.19 14.47 4.57
C ALA A 310 5.45 13.89 5.27
N ARG A 311 6.61 14.56 5.18
CA ARG A 311 7.84 14.13 5.89
C ARG A 311 7.71 14.22 7.41
N ARG A 312 6.99 15.26 7.94
CA ARG A 312 6.75 15.39 9.38
C ARG A 312 5.77 14.31 9.85
N ALA A 313 4.71 14.08 9.07
CA ALA A 313 3.76 12.99 9.33
C ALA A 313 4.48 11.63 9.36
N TYR A 314 5.43 11.39 8.44
CA TYR A 314 6.18 10.15 8.40
C TYR A 314 7.11 9.99 9.61
N SER A 315 7.72 11.09 10.09
CA SER A 315 8.46 11.10 11.36
C SER A 315 7.57 10.72 12.54
N VAL A 316 6.34 11.26 12.62
CA VAL A 316 5.39 10.90 13.68
C VAL A 316 5.02 9.40 13.61
N VAL A 317 4.80 8.84 12.42
CA VAL A 317 4.54 7.39 12.27
C VAL A 317 5.74 6.57 12.75
N PHE A 318 6.97 7.00 12.48
CA PHE A 318 8.16 6.34 13.00
C PHE A 318 8.27 6.42 14.53
N VAL A 319 7.88 7.56 15.12
CA VAL A 319 7.81 7.68 16.60
C VAL A 319 6.77 6.71 17.17
N ILE A 320 5.57 6.66 16.56
CA ILE A 320 4.52 5.72 17.00
C ILE A 320 5.00 4.28 16.83
N LEU A 321 5.70 3.94 15.74
CA LEU A 321 6.27 2.62 15.51
C LEU A 321 7.30 2.27 16.59
N GLY A 322 8.23 3.18 16.91
CA GLY A 322 9.23 2.98 17.93
C GLY A 322 8.60 2.80 19.32
N VAL A 323 7.70 3.70 19.69
CA VAL A 323 6.95 3.63 20.95
C VAL A 323 6.10 2.37 21.04
N SER A 324 5.35 2.00 19.99
CA SER A 324 4.52 0.79 19.99
C SER A 324 5.36 -0.48 20.13
N THR A 325 6.52 -0.53 19.47
CA THR A 325 7.42 -1.69 19.54
C THR A 325 8.06 -1.80 20.93
N LEU A 326 8.49 -0.68 21.53
CA LEU A 326 9.00 -0.67 22.92
C LEU A 326 7.88 -0.94 23.94
N TYR A 327 6.65 -0.48 23.68
CA TYR A 327 5.51 -0.73 24.55
C TYR A 327 5.17 -2.23 24.66
N LEU A 328 5.48 -3.03 23.64
CA LEU A 328 5.35 -4.48 23.72
C LEU A 328 6.09 -5.09 24.90
N LEU A 329 7.22 -4.52 25.33
CA LEU A 329 7.98 -4.98 26.50
C LEU A 329 7.16 -4.94 27.81
N THR A 330 6.12 -4.13 27.87
CA THR A 330 5.25 -3.95 29.04
C THR A 330 3.98 -4.78 29.02
N VAL A 331 3.75 -5.52 27.92
CA VAL A 331 2.51 -6.30 27.73
C VAL A 331 2.55 -7.55 28.60
N ASP A 332 1.69 -7.57 29.60
CA ASP A 332 1.48 -8.67 30.57
C ASP A 332 -0.01 -9.07 30.70
N ASN A 333 -0.90 -8.33 30.01
CA ASN A 333 -2.34 -8.56 30.08
C ASN A 333 -3.04 -8.15 28.77
N ALA A 334 -4.32 -8.55 28.66
CA ALA A 334 -5.16 -8.33 27.49
C ALA A 334 -5.35 -6.84 27.14
N ALA A 335 -5.50 -5.97 28.13
CA ALA A 335 -5.72 -4.55 27.87
C ALA A 335 -4.50 -3.88 27.24
N LYS A 336 -3.29 -4.16 27.75
CA LYS A 336 -2.04 -3.66 27.17
C LYS A 336 -1.81 -4.22 25.77
N ALA A 337 -2.15 -5.49 25.51
CA ALA A 337 -2.05 -6.10 24.19
C ALA A 337 -2.98 -5.42 23.17
N LEU A 338 -4.21 -5.03 23.55
CA LEU A 338 -5.11 -4.26 22.69
C LEU A 338 -4.59 -2.85 22.39
N VAL A 339 -4.01 -2.17 23.38
CA VAL A 339 -3.35 -0.86 23.16
C VAL A 339 -2.21 -1.01 22.16
N ALA A 340 -1.32 -2.00 22.33
CA ALA A 340 -0.24 -2.28 21.38
C ALA A 340 -0.78 -2.56 19.98
N ALA A 341 -1.81 -3.39 19.85
CA ALA A 341 -2.46 -3.70 18.57
C ALA A 341 -3.05 -2.45 17.90
N GLY A 342 -3.67 -1.55 18.67
CA GLY A 342 -4.17 -0.27 18.18
C GLY A 342 -3.06 0.62 17.64
N LEU A 343 -1.94 0.77 18.35
CA LEU A 343 -0.78 1.54 17.91
C LEU A 343 -0.16 0.95 16.63
N ILE A 344 -0.04 -0.37 16.54
CA ILE A 344 0.46 -1.08 15.36
C ILE A 344 -0.48 -0.86 14.16
N GLY A 345 -1.79 -0.89 14.36
CA GLY A 345 -2.78 -0.58 13.34
C GLY A 345 -2.64 0.86 12.80
N ALA A 346 -2.44 1.82 13.69
CA ALA A 346 -2.21 3.22 13.33
C ALA A 346 -0.92 3.40 12.51
N VAL A 347 0.15 2.68 12.85
CA VAL A 347 1.42 2.67 12.08
C VAL A 347 1.22 2.06 10.72
N SER A 348 0.55 0.92 10.62
CA SER A 348 0.35 0.19 9.36
C SER A 348 -0.44 1.01 8.35
N SER A 349 -1.48 1.74 8.81
CA SER A 349 -2.23 2.67 7.96
C SER A 349 -1.41 3.88 7.54
N GLY A 350 -0.71 4.53 8.49
CA GLY A 350 0.09 5.72 8.24
C GLY A 350 1.22 5.47 7.26
N SER A 351 1.96 4.36 7.42
CA SER A 351 3.07 4.03 6.54
C SER A 351 2.66 3.88 5.08
N ASN A 352 1.54 3.21 4.79
CA ASN A 352 1.05 3.02 3.43
C ASN A 352 0.55 4.31 2.78
N VAL A 353 -0.21 5.12 3.53
CA VAL A 353 -0.78 6.39 3.05
C VAL A 353 0.34 7.40 2.80
N ILE A 354 1.23 7.59 3.78
CA ILE A 354 2.24 8.65 3.73
C ILE A 354 3.29 8.40 2.67
N ILE A 355 3.80 7.17 2.54
CA ILE A 355 4.81 6.84 1.53
C ILE A 355 4.27 7.07 0.11
N SER A 356 2.98 6.82 -0.10
CA SER A 356 2.33 7.04 -1.39
C SER A 356 2.24 8.53 -1.75
N ILE A 357 2.05 9.39 -0.76
CA ILE A 357 1.96 10.84 -0.94
C ILE A 357 3.34 11.48 -1.06
N LEU A 358 4.31 11.06 -0.23
CA LEU A 358 5.67 11.60 -0.23
C LEU A 358 6.31 11.57 -1.62
N TYR A 359 6.23 10.45 -2.32
CA TYR A 359 6.80 10.36 -3.67
C TYR A 359 6.04 11.21 -4.69
N ALA A 360 4.72 11.34 -4.56
CA ALA A 360 3.92 12.20 -5.43
C ALA A 360 4.21 13.69 -5.19
N ASP A 361 4.39 14.09 -3.93
CA ASP A 361 4.70 15.49 -3.56
C ASP A 361 6.13 15.90 -3.94
N TYR A 362 7.09 14.94 -3.94
CA TYR A 362 8.50 15.24 -4.19
C TYR A 362 8.86 15.19 -5.68
N TYR A 363 8.22 14.32 -6.46
CA TYR A 363 8.62 14.01 -7.83
C TYR A 363 7.53 14.23 -8.87
N GLY A 364 6.36 14.74 -8.44
CA GLY A 364 5.24 14.97 -9.33
C GLY A 364 4.55 13.67 -9.78
N ARG A 365 3.62 13.79 -10.73
CA ARG A 365 2.68 12.73 -11.09
C ARG A 365 2.98 12.00 -12.41
N ASN A 366 3.89 12.53 -13.25
CA ASN A 366 4.07 12.00 -14.61
C ASN A 366 4.86 10.68 -14.66
N SER A 367 5.90 10.52 -13.84
CA SER A 367 6.71 9.29 -13.73
C SER A 367 6.54 8.58 -12.39
N LEU A 368 5.41 8.83 -11.72
CA LEU A 368 5.17 8.34 -10.36
C LEU A 368 5.17 6.80 -10.29
N GLY A 369 4.64 6.14 -11.32
CA GLY A 369 4.62 4.68 -11.39
C GLY A 369 6.03 4.08 -11.37
N ARG A 370 6.96 4.58 -12.19
CA ARG A 370 8.36 4.11 -12.24
C ARG A 370 9.09 4.39 -10.92
N ILE A 371 8.94 5.60 -10.39
CA ILE A 371 9.58 6.02 -9.14
C ILE A 371 9.08 5.15 -7.98
N ARG A 372 7.76 4.94 -7.89
CA ARG A 372 7.13 4.07 -6.89
C ARG A 372 7.51 2.61 -7.08
N GLY A 373 7.58 2.13 -8.34
CA GLY A 373 7.99 0.76 -8.65
C GLY A 373 9.39 0.45 -8.13
N VAL A 374 10.36 1.36 -8.33
CA VAL A 374 11.71 1.20 -7.78
C VAL A 374 11.70 1.36 -6.25
N SER A 375 10.97 2.32 -5.70
CA SER A 375 10.91 2.50 -4.23
C SER A 375 10.29 1.31 -3.51
N GLU A 376 9.35 0.62 -4.14
CA GLU A 376 8.70 -0.57 -3.59
C GLU A 376 9.68 -1.74 -3.38
N THR A 377 10.77 -1.82 -4.16
CA THR A 377 11.80 -2.83 -3.93
C THR A 377 12.44 -2.70 -2.55
N GLY A 378 12.68 -1.45 -2.07
CA GLY A 378 13.16 -1.21 -0.71
C GLY A 378 12.16 -1.69 0.36
N VAL A 379 10.88 -1.39 0.16
CA VAL A 379 9.79 -1.87 1.05
C VAL A 379 9.77 -3.39 1.12
N LEU A 380 9.86 -4.07 -0.03
CA LEU A 380 9.84 -5.53 -0.12
C LEU A 380 11.06 -6.18 0.55
N VAL A 381 12.26 -5.59 0.38
CA VAL A 381 13.45 -6.02 1.11
C VAL A 381 13.24 -5.87 2.62
N GLY A 382 12.70 -4.75 3.08
CA GLY A 382 12.38 -4.55 4.50
C GLY A 382 11.41 -5.60 5.03
N GLN A 383 10.34 -5.88 4.28
CA GLN A 383 9.36 -6.91 4.64
C GLN A 383 9.94 -8.33 4.71
N ALA A 384 10.93 -8.64 3.88
CA ALA A 384 11.59 -9.94 3.91
C ALA A 384 12.61 -10.05 5.04
N VAL A 385 13.41 -9.01 5.24
CA VAL A 385 14.51 -8.99 6.22
C VAL A 385 13.99 -8.89 7.65
N GLY A 386 12.92 -8.12 7.89
CA GLY A 386 12.41 -7.86 9.24
C GLY A 386 12.06 -9.11 10.03
N PRO A 387 11.16 -9.98 9.55
CA PRO A 387 10.81 -11.22 10.23
C PRO A 387 11.99 -12.17 10.42
N LEU A 388 12.89 -12.23 9.42
CA LEU A 388 14.08 -13.07 9.49
C LEU A 388 15.03 -12.60 10.61
N LEU A 389 15.29 -11.29 10.68
CA LEU A 389 16.11 -10.72 11.77
C LEU A 389 15.47 -10.94 13.13
N ALA A 390 14.15 -10.74 13.25
CA ALA A 390 13.44 -10.98 14.50
C ALA A 390 13.54 -12.44 14.95
N GLY A 391 13.42 -13.40 14.02
CA GLY A 391 13.59 -14.83 14.31
C GLY A 391 15.01 -15.18 14.75
N ILE A 392 16.03 -14.75 14.01
CA ILE A 392 17.45 -15.00 14.34
C ILE A 392 17.79 -14.42 15.72
N LEU A 393 17.34 -13.21 16.02
CA LEU A 393 17.59 -12.57 17.31
C LEU A 393 16.85 -13.28 18.44
N PHE A 394 15.64 -13.77 18.21
CA PHE A 394 14.91 -14.58 19.17
C PHE A 394 15.61 -15.92 19.42
N ASP A 395 16.01 -16.65 18.38
CA ASP A 395 16.69 -17.94 18.52
C ASP A 395 18.01 -17.81 19.27
N SER A 396 18.71 -16.67 19.11
CA SER A 396 19.99 -16.41 19.79
C SER A 396 19.86 -15.99 21.25
N ARG A 397 18.72 -15.40 21.66
CA ARG A 397 18.53 -14.83 22.99
C ARG A 397 17.42 -15.46 23.80
N GLY A 398 16.56 -16.30 23.20
CA GLY A 398 15.40 -16.93 23.83
C GLY A 398 14.27 -15.95 24.23
N THR A 399 14.36 -14.68 23.82
CA THR A 399 13.38 -13.65 24.16
C THR A 399 13.21 -12.60 23.09
N TYR A 400 12.00 -12.06 22.93
CA TYR A 400 11.69 -10.96 22.02
C TYR A 400 12.15 -9.58 22.57
N SER A 401 12.55 -9.47 23.84
CA SER A 401 12.89 -8.18 24.45
C SER A 401 13.99 -7.45 23.67
N PHE A 402 15.04 -8.17 23.27
CA PHE A 402 16.15 -7.58 22.50
C PHE A 402 15.70 -7.15 21.11
N VAL A 403 14.81 -7.92 20.45
CA VAL A 403 14.23 -7.59 19.14
C VAL A 403 13.47 -6.26 19.24
N PHE A 404 12.60 -6.13 20.24
CA PHE A 404 11.80 -4.91 20.42
C PHE A 404 12.62 -3.69 20.78
N ILE A 405 13.69 -3.83 21.59
CA ILE A 405 14.61 -2.74 21.89
C ILE A 405 15.35 -2.30 20.61
N LEU A 406 15.88 -3.23 19.82
CA LEU A 406 16.62 -2.92 18.60
C LEU A 406 15.69 -2.26 17.56
N PHE A 407 14.53 -2.84 17.32
CA PHE A 407 13.56 -2.35 16.33
C PHE A 407 12.96 -1.00 16.77
N GLY A 408 12.61 -0.86 18.04
CA GLY A 408 12.11 0.39 18.58
C GLY A 408 13.14 1.51 18.51
N GLY A 409 14.40 1.22 18.89
CA GLY A 409 15.53 2.16 18.77
C GLY A 409 15.79 2.56 17.32
N LEU A 410 15.80 1.60 16.38
CA LEU A 410 15.93 1.85 14.95
C LEU A 410 14.81 2.78 14.44
N ALA A 411 13.55 2.50 14.79
CA ALA A 411 12.42 3.33 14.39
C ALA A 411 12.54 4.75 14.93
N LEU A 412 12.92 4.94 16.20
CA LEU A 412 13.13 6.27 16.78
C LEU A 412 14.30 7.01 16.11
N ALA A 413 15.39 6.35 15.77
CA ALA A 413 16.47 6.94 14.99
C ALA A 413 16.01 7.36 13.59
N CYS A 414 15.23 6.51 12.90
CA CYS A 414 14.65 6.81 11.59
C CYS A 414 13.68 8.00 11.65
N SER A 415 12.98 8.22 12.76
CA SER A 415 12.08 9.37 12.92
C SER A 415 12.80 10.71 12.77
N LEU A 416 14.05 10.81 13.22
CA LEU A 416 14.89 11.99 13.06
C LEU A 416 15.48 12.06 11.65
N LEU A 417 15.94 10.93 11.12
CA LEU A 417 16.56 10.86 9.79
C LEU A 417 15.58 11.26 8.67
N VAL A 418 14.31 10.85 8.74
CA VAL A 418 13.33 11.19 7.72
C VAL A 418 13.09 12.70 7.58
N LEU A 419 13.30 13.47 8.63
CA LEU A 419 13.19 14.94 8.59
C LEU A 419 14.27 15.59 7.73
N THR A 420 15.38 14.89 7.46
CA THR A 420 16.45 15.37 6.56
C THR A 420 16.08 15.21 5.08
N ALA A 421 15.08 14.39 4.75
CA ALA A 421 14.57 14.23 3.38
C ALA A 421 13.80 15.49 2.96
N ARG A 422 14.51 16.50 2.48
CA ARG A 422 13.90 17.73 1.95
C ARG A 422 13.46 17.50 0.50
N PRO A 423 12.34 18.12 0.05
CA PRO A 423 11.95 18.08 -1.36
C PRO A 423 13.11 18.54 -2.26
N PRO A 424 13.43 17.80 -3.34
CA PRO A 424 14.48 18.20 -4.23
C PRO A 424 14.08 19.47 -4.99
N VAL A 425 15.04 20.39 -5.17
CA VAL A 425 14.87 21.62 -5.95
C VAL A 425 15.70 21.47 -7.23
N ARG A 426 15.09 21.74 -8.39
CA ARG A 426 15.85 21.82 -9.65
C ARG A 426 16.67 23.11 -9.69
N PRO A 427 17.94 23.06 -10.14
CA PRO A 427 18.66 24.30 -10.47
C PRO A 427 17.87 25.03 -11.57
N SER A 428 17.52 26.28 -11.32
CA SER A 428 16.83 27.09 -12.35
C SER A 428 17.74 27.26 -13.57
N PRO A 429 17.23 27.16 -14.81
CA PRO A 429 18.05 27.39 -16.03
C PRO A 429 18.58 28.81 -16.16
N VAL A 430 18.16 29.74 -15.33
CA VAL A 430 18.52 31.18 -15.42
C VAL A 430 19.93 31.49 -14.94
N SER A 431 20.65 30.57 -14.29
CA SER A 431 22.01 30.87 -13.79
C SER A 431 23.16 30.62 -14.78
N LEU A 432 22.89 30.11 -15.96
CA LEU A 432 23.95 29.86 -16.98
C LEU A 432 24.08 30.96 -18.05
N GLY A 433 23.24 31.99 -18.03
CA GLY A 433 23.22 33.07 -19.02
C GLY A 433 23.87 34.38 -18.62
N GLN A 434 24.34 34.56 -17.38
CA GLN A 434 24.87 35.86 -16.91
C GLN A 434 26.40 35.94 -16.77
N THR A 435 27.17 34.95 -17.24
CA THR A 435 28.63 34.98 -17.11
C THR A 435 29.37 35.36 -18.38
N TYR A 436 28.68 35.82 -19.42
CA TYR A 436 29.30 36.27 -20.66
C TYR A 436 28.87 37.67 -21.10
N LEU A 437 28.91 38.66 -20.22
CA LEU A 437 28.91 40.09 -20.60
C LEU A 437 29.55 40.93 -19.48
N THR A 438 30.84 40.84 -19.30
CA THR A 438 31.71 41.91 -18.83
C THR A 438 33.07 41.82 -19.52
#